data_f2f4b2d04b9c0c5c157f3be4b9a9d367
#
_entry.id   f2f4b2d04b9c0c5c157f3be4b9a9d367
#
_cell.length_a   1.000
_cell.length_b   1.000
_cell.length_c   1.000
_cell.angle_alpha   90.00
_cell.angle_beta   90.00
_cell.angle_gamma   90.00
#
_symmetry.space_group_name_H-M   'P 1'
#
loop_
_entity.id
_entity.type
_entity.pdbx_description
1 polymer ?
#
loop_
_entity_poly.entity_id
_entity_poly.type
_entity_poly.pdbx_seq_one_letter_code
_entity_poly.pdbx_strand_id
1 'polypeptide(L)'
;MTTPEKVRRRAESDAKARGYYLNPDPDFLRDLLEGLKRNEERYGYPSCPCRLASGVFELDRDIICPCDYRDPDTEEYGHCYCALYVRKGVFEGEESVSRIPERRPSEKLRRADRTIPEEGPAQNQQSPRPPKMVLWYCRQCGYVCFREDPPYVCPICKAKREMFSQVGLGLELRG
;
A
#
# COMPACT_ATOMS: atom_id res chain seq x y z
N MET A 1 15.86 -2.20 17.31
CA MET A 1 14.73 -1.54 16.66
C MET A 1 15.26 -0.65 15.54
N THR A 2 14.67 -0.73 14.36
CA THR A 2 15.05 0.11 13.21
C THR A 2 14.37 1.47 13.34
N THR A 3 15.16 2.56 13.37
CA THR A 3 14.61 3.92 13.42
C THR A 3 14.50 4.53 12.02
N PRO A 4 13.57 5.47 11.79
CA PRO A 4 13.43 6.14 10.50
C PRO A 4 14.73 6.78 10.01
N GLU A 5 15.51 7.39 10.94
CA GLU A 5 16.80 8.01 10.63
C GLU A 5 17.86 6.98 10.17
N LYS A 6 17.82 5.77 10.72
CA LYS A 6 18.74 4.70 10.32
C LYS A 6 18.41 4.21 8.91
N VAL A 7 17.12 4.07 8.58
CA VAL A 7 16.66 3.69 7.23
C VAL A 7 17.06 4.77 6.23
N ARG A 8 16.83 6.04 6.56
CA ARG A 8 17.20 7.17 5.71
C ARG A 8 18.69 7.22 5.43
N ARG A 9 19.53 7.15 6.47
CA ARG A 9 21.00 7.16 6.31
C ARG A 9 21.50 6.01 5.44
N ARG A 10 20.90 4.83 5.56
CA ARG A 10 21.21 3.68 4.69
C ARG A 10 20.86 4.00 3.25
N ALA A 11 19.66 4.47 2.97
CA ALA A 11 19.22 4.85 1.62
C ALA A 11 20.09 5.96 1.01
N GLU A 12 20.48 6.98 1.79
CA GLU A 12 21.40 8.05 1.36
C GLU A 12 22.79 7.50 1.00
N SER A 13 23.32 6.58 1.82
CA SER A 13 24.59 5.90 1.55
C SER A 13 24.55 5.08 0.28
N ASP A 14 23.45 4.31 0.07
CA ASP A 14 23.26 3.48 -1.11
C ASP A 14 23.08 4.32 -2.38
N ALA A 15 22.37 5.44 -2.29
CA ALA A 15 22.23 6.39 -3.40
C ALA A 15 23.59 6.97 -3.80
N LYS A 16 24.33 7.48 -2.80
CA LYS A 16 25.66 8.08 -3.03
C LYS A 16 26.66 7.09 -3.63
N ALA A 17 26.64 5.84 -3.20
CA ALA A 17 27.57 4.81 -3.68
C ALA A 17 27.45 4.53 -5.19
N ARG A 18 26.30 4.85 -5.80
CA ARG A 18 26.04 4.66 -7.22
C ARG A 18 25.82 5.96 -8.00
N GLY A 19 25.99 7.12 -7.38
CA GLY A 19 25.77 8.42 -8.00
C GLY A 19 24.29 8.76 -8.22
N TYR A 20 23.40 8.16 -7.46
CA TYR A 20 21.97 8.45 -7.45
C TYR A 20 21.61 9.45 -6.37
N TYR A 21 20.39 9.94 -6.43
CA TYR A 21 19.76 10.82 -5.45
C TYR A 21 18.54 10.13 -4.86
N LEU A 22 18.10 10.55 -3.69
CA LEU A 22 16.79 10.18 -3.18
C LEU A 22 15.71 11.05 -3.84
N ASN A 23 14.49 10.54 -3.89
CA ASN A 23 13.36 11.29 -4.44
C ASN A 23 13.29 12.70 -3.85
N PRO A 24 13.14 13.75 -4.66
CA PRO A 24 13.11 15.14 -4.18
C PRO A 24 11.82 15.51 -3.44
N ASP A 25 10.72 14.77 -3.63
CA ASP A 25 9.46 15.00 -2.92
C ASP A 25 9.61 14.48 -1.47
N PRO A 26 9.56 15.37 -0.45
CA PRO A 26 9.82 14.99 0.92
C PRO A 26 8.73 14.10 1.53
N ASP A 27 7.47 14.28 1.12
CA ASP A 27 6.35 13.49 1.64
C ASP A 27 6.37 12.10 1.04
N PHE A 28 6.56 12.00 -0.27
CA PHE A 28 6.71 10.73 -0.95
C PHE A 28 7.93 9.92 -0.46
N LEU A 29 9.07 10.60 -0.28
CA LEU A 29 10.28 9.99 0.29
C LEU A 29 10.03 9.45 1.69
N ARG A 30 9.35 10.21 2.56
CA ARG A 30 9.01 9.77 3.91
C ARG A 30 8.18 8.48 3.88
N ASP A 31 7.16 8.42 3.03
CA ASP A 31 6.27 7.26 2.92
C ASP A 31 7.02 6.00 2.44
N LEU A 32 7.96 6.15 1.51
CA LEU A 32 8.81 5.05 1.04
C LEU A 32 9.76 4.54 2.13
N LEU A 33 10.39 5.45 2.88
CA LEU A 33 11.29 5.09 3.99
C LEU A 33 10.52 4.42 5.12
N GLU A 34 9.30 4.86 5.41
CA GLU A 34 8.44 4.19 6.38
C GLU A 34 8.00 2.80 5.89
N GLY A 35 7.69 2.65 4.61
CA GLY A 35 7.41 1.36 3.99
C GLY A 35 8.59 0.38 4.12
N LEU A 36 9.82 0.84 3.87
CA LEU A 36 11.03 0.05 4.08
C LEU A 36 11.20 -0.36 5.55
N LYS A 37 10.98 0.57 6.48
CA LYS A 37 11.04 0.29 7.91
C LYS A 37 10.03 -0.79 8.32
N ARG A 38 8.77 -0.65 7.89
CA ARG A 38 7.71 -1.63 8.17
C ARG A 38 8.05 -3.02 7.62
N ASN A 39 8.61 -3.09 6.41
CA ASN A 39 9.03 -4.35 5.83
C ASN A 39 10.19 -4.98 6.60
N GLU A 40 11.18 -4.17 7.04
CA GLU A 40 12.28 -4.64 7.88
C GLU A 40 11.80 -5.14 9.26
N GLU A 41 10.82 -4.48 9.85
CA GLU A 41 10.18 -4.92 11.11
C GLU A 41 9.33 -6.18 10.93
N ARG A 42 8.63 -6.31 9.80
CA ARG A 42 7.74 -7.43 9.51
C ARG A 42 8.49 -8.69 9.10
N TYR A 43 9.49 -8.56 8.23
CA TYR A 43 10.16 -9.69 7.58
C TYR A 43 11.59 -9.93 8.07
N GLY A 44 12.16 -9.00 8.85
CA GLY A 44 13.56 -9.05 9.26
C GLY A 44 14.55 -8.50 8.23
N TYR A 45 14.08 -8.03 7.08
CA TYR A 45 14.88 -7.43 6.00
C TYR A 45 14.09 -6.34 5.26
N PRO A 46 14.79 -5.31 4.70
CA PRO A 46 14.14 -4.17 4.04
C PRO A 46 13.73 -4.51 2.61
N SER A 47 12.70 -5.32 2.41
CA SER A 47 12.16 -5.55 1.07
C SER A 47 11.55 -4.29 0.47
N CYS A 48 11.61 -4.17 -0.86
CA CYS A 48 11.06 -3.04 -1.60
C CYS A 48 9.57 -2.83 -1.25
N PRO A 49 9.16 -1.61 -0.84
CA PRO A 49 7.77 -1.36 -0.42
C PRO A 49 6.77 -1.42 -1.58
N CYS A 50 7.24 -1.31 -2.83
CA CYS A 50 6.40 -1.32 -4.02
C CYS A 50 6.37 -2.68 -4.74
N ARG A 51 7.00 -3.72 -4.17
CA ARG A 51 6.99 -5.08 -4.71
C ARG A 51 6.43 -6.06 -3.68
N LEU A 52 5.72 -7.07 -4.17
CA LEU A 52 5.16 -8.11 -3.33
C LEU A 52 6.29 -8.98 -2.73
N ALA A 53 6.45 -8.92 -1.42
CA ALA A 53 7.35 -9.76 -0.67
C ALA A 53 6.65 -11.05 -0.22
N SER A 54 7.37 -12.16 -0.29
CA SER A 54 6.88 -13.47 0.17
C SER A 54 7.02 -13.68 1.67
N GLY A 55 7.88 -12.88 2.32
CA GLY A 55 8.30 -13.09 3.71
C GLY A 55 9.36 -14.18 3.89
N VAL A 56 9.83 -14.79 2.80
CA VAL A 56 10.91 -15.78 2.80
C VAL A 56 12.15 -15.13 2.19
N PHE A 57 13.18 -14.94 2.99
CA PHE A 57 14.41 -14.23 2.62
C PHE A 57 15.01 -14.71 1.28
N GLU A 58 15.12 -16.03 1.09
CA GLU A 58 15.72 -16.60 -0.12
C GLU A 58 14.91 -16.31 -1.40
N LEU A 59 13.59 -16.19 -1.28
CA LEU A 59 12.70 -15.86 -2.40
C LEU A 59 12.68 -14.36 -2.68
N ASP A 60 12.99 -13.53 -1.69
CA ASP A 60 12.88 -12.07 -1.75
C ASP A 60 14.24 -11.37 -1.92
N ARG A 61 15.36 -12.14 -2.03
CA ARG A 61 16.70 -11.56 -2.15
C ARG A 61 16.82 -10.51 -3.25
N ASP A 62 16.16 -10.74 -4.36
CA ASP A 62 16.15 -9.85 -5.53
C ASP A 62 15.40 -8.53 -5.32
N ILE A 63 14.53 -8.47 -4.30
CA ILE A 63 13.75 -7.26 -3.97
C ILE A 63 14.17 -6.60 -2.64
N ILE A 64 15.25 -7.09 -1.99
CA ILE A 64 15.83 -6.39 -0.84
C ILE A 64 16.41 -5.06 -1.32
N CYS A 65 16.01 -3.98 -0.66
CA CYS A 65 16.43 -2.61 -1.04
C CYS A 65 17.88 -2.33 -0.62
N PRO A 66 18.76 -1.91 -1.56
CA PRO A 66 18.51 -1.63 -2.97
C PRO A 66 18.37 -2.92 -3.80
N CYS A 67 17.25 -3.07 -4.52
CA CYS A 67 16.93 -4.30 -5.24
C CYS A 67 17.78 -4.49 -6.51
N ASP A 68 17.86 -5.73 -7.01
CA ASP A 68 18.63 -6.09 -8.21
C ASP A 68 18.16 -5.33 -9.45
N TYR A 69 16.92 -4.85 -9.45
CA TYR A 69 16.28 -4.12 -10.55
C TYR A 69 16.53 -2.61 -10.50
N ARG A 70 17.10 -2.05 -9.40
CA ARG A 70 17.31 -0.61 -9.23
C ARG A 70 18.13 0.00 -10.35
N ASP A 71 19.29 -0.58 -10.62
CA ASP A 71 20.25 0.00 -11.57
C ASP A 71 19.69 -0.04 -13.00
N PRO A 72 19.20 -1.19 -13.54
CA PRO A 72 18.60 -1.21 -14.89
C PRO A 72 17.34 -0.34 -15.00
N ASP A 73 16.51 -0.23 -13.95
CA ASP A 73 15.36 0.66 -13.97
C ASP A 73 15.79 2.13 -14.00
N THR A 74 16.81 2.51 -13.20
CA THR A 74 17.30 3.89 -13.14
C THR A 74 18.04 4.28 -14.42
N GLU A 75 18.74 3.36 -15.06
CA GLU A 75 19.40 3.60 -16.36
C GLU A 75 18.38 3.85 -17.48
N GLU A 76 17.31 3.07 -17.53
CA GLU A 76 16.32 3.14 -18.61
C GLU A 76 15.27 4.24 -18.38
N TYR A 77 14.78 4.40 -17.12
CA TYR A 77 13.64 5.27 -16.81
C TYR A 77 14.00 6.49 -15.94
N GLY A 78 15.26 6.63 -15.53
CA GLY A 78 15.70 7.72 -14.66
C GLY A 78 15.42 7.51 -13.17
N HIS A 79 14.72 6.47 -12.79
CA HIS A 79 14.40 6.14 -11.39
C HIS A 79 14.21 4.64 -11.21
N CYS A 80 14.33 4.14 -9.98
CA CYS A 80 13.97 2.75 -9.67
C CYS A 80 12.46 2.56 -9.61
N TYR A 81 11.99 1.32 -9.59
CA TYR A 81 10.56 0.95 -9.65
C TYR A 81 9.67 1.73 -8.67
N CYS A 82 10.13 1.97 -7.45
CA CYS A 82 9.41 2.76 -6.44
C CYS A 82 9.80 4.24 -6.44
N ALA A 83 10.66 4.68 -7.33
CA ALA A 83 11.20 6.04 -7.39
C ALA A 83 11.87 6.54 -6.08
N LEU A 84 12.36 5.62 -5.24
CA LEU A 84 13.19 5.97 -4.07
C LEU A 84 14.55 6.53 -4.52
N TYR A 85 15.19 5.83 -5.48
CA TYR A 85 16.43 6.23 -6.11
C TYR A 85 16.16 6.80 -7.48
N VAL A 86 16.68 8.00 -7.72
CA VAL A 86 16.48 8.72 -8.97
C VAL A 86 17.83 9.23 -9.52
N ARG A 87 17.94 9.41 -10.83
CA ARG A 87 19.09 10.07 -11.42
C ARG A 87 18.97 11.59 -11.31
N LYS A 88 20.07 12.28 -11.65
CA LYS A 88 20.19 13.73 -11.50
C LYS A 88 19.07 14.51 -12.20
N GLY A 89 18.73 14.16 -13.45
CA GLY A 89 17.69 14.86 -14.22
C GLY A 89 16.30 14.79 -13.56
N VAL A 90 15.95 13.65 -12.94
CA VAL A 90 14.70 13.51 -12.17
C VAL A 90 14.79 14.30 -10.86
N PHE A 91 15.93 14.26 -10.19
CA PHE A 91 16.15 15.01 -8.94
C PHE A 91 16.05 16.54 -9.13
N GLU A 92 16.58 17.05 -10.23
CA GLU A 92 16.55 18.48 -10.59
C GLU A 92 15.22 18.91 -11.26
N GLY A 93 14.30 17.97 -11.49
CA GLY A 93 13.00 18.26 -12.10
C GLY A 93 13.02 18.45 -13.62
N GLU A 94 14.13 18.11 -14.28
CA GLU A 94 14.27 18.13 -15.74
C GLU A 94 13.53 16.97 -16.40
N GLU A 95 13.39 15.86 -15.66
CA GLU A 95 12.71 14.63 -16.10
C GLU A 95 11.62 14.25 -15.11
N SER A 96 10.51 13.71 -15.62
CA SER A 96 9.40 13.26 -14.78
C SER A 96 9.48 11.77 -14.47
N VAL A 97 8.99 11.38 -13.30
CA VAL A 97 8.79 9.97 -12.93
C VAL A 97 7.69 9.37 -13.79
N SER A 98 7.96 8.22 -14.40
CA SER A 98 7.04 7.48 -15.25
C SER A 98 6.73 6.08 -14.69
N ARG A 99 5.71 5.42 -15.24
CA ARG A 99 5.42 4.05 -14.85
C ARG A 99 6.45 3.08 -15.43
N ILE A 100 7.10 2.30 -14.58
CA ILE A 100 8.04 1.26 -14.97
C ILE A 100 7.32 -0.10 -15.08
N PRO A 101 7.53 -0.88 -16.16
CA PRO A 101 7.08 -2.27 -16.23
C PRO A 101 7.76 -3.12 -15.14
N GLU A 102 7.04 -4.10 -14.57
CA GLU A 102 7.65 -5.02 -13.61
C GLU A 102 8.67 -5.94 -14.30
N ARG A 103 9.92 -5.86 -13.84
CA ARG A 103 11.05 -6.69 -14.33
C ARG A 103 11.20 -8.00 -13.58
N ARG A 104 10.57 -8.12 -12.41
CA ARG A 104 10.65 -9.35 -11.63
C ARG A 104 10.04 -10.50 -12.41
N PRO A 105 10.75 -11.63 -12.58
CA PRO A 105 10.24 -12.78 -13.33
C PRO A 105 8.88 -13.27 -12.79
N SER A 106 7.95 -13.55 -13.68
CA SER A 106 6.58 -14.00 -13.32
C SER A 106 6.55 -15.25 -12.45
N GLU A 107 7.58 -16.10 -12.54
CA GLU A 107 7.73 -17.27 -11.67
C GLU A 107 8.01 -16.86 -10.22
N LYS A 108 8.88 -15.86 -9.99
CA LYS A 108 9.16 -15.33 -8.65
C LYS A 108 7.93 -14.63 -8.06
N LEU A 109 7.18 -13.89 -8.87
CA LEU A 109 5.91 -13.28 -8.45
C LEU A 109 4.91 -14.35 -8.00
N ARG A 110 4.73 -15.43 -8.77
CA ARG A 110 3.83 -16.54 -8.41
C ARG A 110 4.28 -17.29 -7.18
N ARG A 111 5.59 -17.43 -6.94
CA ARG A 111 6.12 -18.04 -5.70
C ARG A 111 5.87 -17.16 -4.50
N ALA A 112 6.08 -15.85 -4.62
CA ALA A 112 5.77 -14.89 -3.57
C ALA A 112 4.27 -14.93 -3.19
N ASP A 113 3.37 -14.99 -4.17
CA ASP A 113 1.93 -15.10 -3.97
C ASP A 113 1.53 -16.39 -3.21
N ARG A 114 2.17 -17.52 -3.53
CA ARG A 114 1.87 -18.82 -2.87
C ARG A 114 2.46 -18.96 -1.46
N THR A 115 3.46 -18.18 -1.12
CA THR A 115 4.10 -18.22 0.20
C THR A 115 3.50 -17.21 1.17
N ILE A 116 2.61 -16.33 0.70
CA ILE A 116 1.73 -15.60 1.62
C ILE A 116 0.89 -16.69 2.30
N PRO A 117 1.08 -16.95 3.60
CA PRO A 117 0.24 -17.93 4.29
C PRO A 117 -1.20 -17.48 4.08
N GLU A 118 -2.06 -18.35 3.52
CA GLU A 118 -3.47 -18.25 3.85
C GLU A 118 -3.47 -18.25 5.37
N GLU A 119 -3.73 -17.08 5.96
CA GLU A 119 -3.79 -16.95 7.40
C GLU A 119 -4.74 -18.02 7.89
N GLY A 120 -4.18 -19.13 8.35
CA GLY A 120 -4.91 -20.09 9.14
C GLY A 120 -5.54 -19.30 10.28
N PRO A 121 -6.66 -19.73 10.89
CA PRO A 121 -7.48 -18.89 11.73
C PRO A 121 -6.63 -18.25 12.81
N ALA A 122 -6.20 -17.03 12.55
CA ALA A 122 -5.48 -16.20 13.51
C ALA A 122 -6.43 -16.00 14.67
N GLN A 123 -6.06 -16.58 15.80
CA GLN A 123 -6.69 -16.27 17.05
C GLN A 123 -6.65 -14.76 17.23
N ASN A 124 -7.80 -14.16 16.98
CA ASN A 124 -8.28 -12.90 17.53
C ASN A 124 -7.38 -11.66 17.37
N GLN A 125 -7.04 -11.30 16.12
CA GLN A 125 -6.98 -9.89 15.75
C GLN A 125 -7.95 -9.72 14.56
N GLN A 126 -9.08 -9.12 14.86
CA GLN A 126 -10.11 -8.77 13.91
C GLN A 126 -9.47 -7.86 12.85
N SER A 127 -9.04 -8.47 11.72
CA SER A 127 -8.98 -7.70 10.48
C SER A 127 -10.37 -7.06 10.33
N PRO A 128 -10.49 -5.76 10.10
CA PRO A 128 -11.80 -5.17 9.88
C PRO A 128 -12.40 -5.94 8.70
N ARG A 129 -13.45 -6.76 8.98
CA ARG A 129 -14.31 -7.27 7.91
C ARG A 129 -14.64 -6.07 7.04
N PRO A 130 -14.61 -6.21 5.71
CA PRO A 130 -15.07 -5.11 4.88
C PRO A 130 -16.38 -4.63 5.49
N PRO A 131 -16.52 -3.35 5.79
CA PRO A 131 -17.68 -2.84 6.51
C PRO A 131 -18.92 -3.34 5.78
N LYS A 132 -19.83 -4.00 6.48
CA LYS A 132 -21.07 -4.49 5.89
C LYS A 132 -21.91 -3.27 5.55
N MET A 133 -21.67 -2.73 4.38
CA MET A 133 -22.35 -1.54 3.89
C MET A 133 -23.83 -1.86 3.71
N VAL A 134 -24.66 -1.14 4.44
CA VAL A 134 -26.11 -1.30 4.46
C VAL A 134 -26.77 -0.01 3.98
N LEU A 135 -27.82 -0.15 3.18
CA LEU A 135 -28.60 0.98 2.74
C LEU A 135 -29.65 1.30 3.82
N TRP A 136 -29.56 2.50 4.38
CA TRP A 136 -30.47 3.01 5.39
C TRP A 136 -31.34 4.12 4.83
N TYR A 137 -32.59 4.20 5.26
CA TYR A 137 -33.45 5.36 4.96
C TYR A 137 -34.09 5.91 6.23
N CYS A 138 -34.22 7.22 6.27
CA CYS A 138 -34.93 7.91 7.32
C CYS A 138 -36.44 7.83 7.06
N ARG A 139 -37.20 7.22 7.97
CA ARG A 139 -38.65 7.06 7.84
C ARG A 139 -39.40 8.38 7.91
N GLN A 140 -38.78 9.45 8.43
CA GLN A 140 -39.43 10.75 8.55
C GLN A 140 -39.33 11.60 7.28
N CYS A 141 -38.15 11.60 6.60
CA CYS A 141 -37.93 12.50 5.46
C CYS A 141 -37.46 11.79 4.18
N GLY A 142 -37.26 10.46 4.22
CA GLY A 142 -36.79 9.69 3.08
C GLY A 142 -35.28 9.80 2.77
N TYR A 143 -34.49 10.54 3.58
CA TYR A 143 -33.03 10.61 3.37
C TYR A 143 -32.43 9.23 3.39
N VAL A 144 -31.61 8.92 2.39
CA VAL A 144 -30.97 7.62 2.19
C VAL A 144 -29.45 7.76 2.39
N CYS A 145 -28.84 6.79 3.07
CA CYS A 145 -27.39 6.72 3.21
C CYS A 145 -26.90 5.28 3.17
N PHE A 146 -25.69 5.09 2.62
CA PHE A 146 -25.04 3.79 2.50
C PHE A 146 -23.83 3.75 3.43
N ARG A 147 -23.95 3.00 4.55
CA ARG A 147 -22.92 2.89 5.60
C ARG A 147 -23.21 1.69 6.50
N GLU A 148 -22.23 1.32 7.31
CA GLU A 148 -22.37 0.22 8.26
C GLU A 148 -23.49 0.46 9.26
N ASP A 149 -23.55 1.64 9.84
CA ASP A 149 -24.53 2.08 10.82
C ASP A 149 -25.24 3.37 10.38
N PRO A 150 -26.52 3.56 10.74
CA PRO A 150 -27.21 4.82 10.43
C PRO A 150 -26.65 5.97 11.28
N PRO A 151 -26.70 7.22 10.79
CA PRO A 151 -26.23 8.38 11.54
C PRO A 151 -27.03 8.58 12.81
N TYR A 152 -26.41 9.11 13.85
CA TYR A 152 -27.09 9.40 15.13
C TYR A 152 -28.24 10.41 14.99
N VAL A 153 -28.11 11.31 14.02
CA VAL A 153 -29.11 12.33 13.71
C VAL A 153 -29.21 12.48 12.19
N CYS A 154 -30.42 12.51 11.67
CA CYS A 154 -30.64 12.73 10.24
C CYS A 154 -30.11 14.12 9.82
N PRO A 155 -29.23 14.23 8.81
CA PRO A 155 -28.68 15.51 8.39
C PRO A 155 -29.76 16.46 7.82
N ILE A 156 -30.87 15.92 7.32
CA ILE A 156 -31.94 16.68 6.68
C ILE A 156 -32.98 17.13 7.71
N CYS A 157 -33.66 16.21 8.37
CA CYS A 157 -34.80 16.54 9.24
C CYS A 157 -34.48 16.51 10.75
N LYS A 158 -33.22 16.24 11.12
CA LYS A 158 -32.75 16.14 12.51
C LYS A 158 -33.40 15.02 13.35
N ALA A 159 -34.12 14.11 12.72
CA ALA A 159 -34.65 12.92 13.39
C ALA A 159 -33.56 12.09 14.03
N LYS A 160 -33.86 11.46 15.15
CA LYS A 160 -32.91 10.56 15.87
C LYS A 160 -32.67 9.27 15.11
N ARG A 161 -31.60 8.55 15.50
CA ARG A 161 -31.14 7.28 14.90
C ARG A 161 -32.27 6.24 14.76
N GLU A 162 -33.18 6.16 15.74
CA GLU A 162 -34.29 5.19 15.77
C GLU A 162 -35.28 5.36 14.60
N MET A 163 -35.20 6.49 13.91
CA MET A 163 -36.02 6.75 12.73
C MET A 163 -35.43 6.18 11.43
N PHE A 164 -34.27 5.58 11.49
CA PHE A 164 -33.67 4.91 10.34
C PHE A 164 -34.08 3.44 10.29
N SER A 165 -34.36 2.97 9.08
CA SER A 165 -34.63 1.56 8.78
C SER A 165 -33.74 1.09 7.63
N GLN A 166 -33.40 -0.18 7.63
CA GLN A 166 -32.66 -0.80 6.54
C GLN A 166 -33.59 -0.99 5.33
N VAL A 167 -33.06 -0.71 4.14
CA VAL A 167 -33.73 -1.09 2.91
C VAL A 167 -33.44 -2.56 2.66
N GLY A 168 -34.42 -3.41 2.84
CA GLY A 168 -34.38 -4.82 2.41
C GLY A 168 -34.47 -4.89 0.90
N LEU A 169 -33.36 -5.17 0.22
CA LEU A 169 -33.39 -5.56 -1.20
C LEU A 169 -33.87 -7.01 -1.26
N GLY A 170 -35.18 -7.22 -1.22
CA GLY A 170 -35.81 -8.48 -1.55
C GLY A 170 -35.70 -8.72 -3.07
N LEU A 171 -34.53 -9.15 -3.53
CA LEU A 171 -34.38 -9.72 -4.87
C LEU A 171 -34.89 -11.16 -4.84
N GLU A 172 -36.21 -11.35 -4.98
CA GLU A 172 -36.75 -12.62 -5.42
C GLU A 172 -36.43 -12.78 -6.91
N LEU A 173 -35.37 -13.51 -7.22
CA LEU A 173 -35.15 -14.05 -8.55
C LEU A 173 -36.20 -15.14 -8.78
N ARG A 174 -37.32 -14.76 -9.41
CA ARG A 174 -38.23 -15.76 -10.03
C ARG A 174 -37.50 -16.31 -11.24
N GLY A 175 -37.02 -17.57 -11.14
CA GLY A 175 -36.58 -18.39 -12.26
C GLY A 175 -37.74 -18.86 -13.12
#